data_b7f6a890141ebe5fd513d508098839d0
#
_entry.id   b7f6a890141ebe5fd513d508098839d0
#
_cell.length_a   1.000
_cell.length_b   1.000
_cell.length_c   1.000
_cell.angle_alpha   90.00
_cell.angle_beta   90.00
_cell.angle_gamma   90.00
#
_symmetry.space_group_name_H-M   'P 1'
#
loop_
_entity.id
_entity.type
_entity.pdbx_description
1 polymer ?
#
loop_
_entity_poly.entity_id
_entity_poly.type
_entity_poly.pdbx_seq_one_letter_code
_entity_poly.pdbx_strand_id
1 'polypeptide(L)'
;MSKEKIFALLSAQAGDFVSGEDISAQLGISRAAVWKAVGALRRDGYTIEAQTGLGYRLADSPDVLSERELRRRLGETKIVGRTLECFESVDSTNSYLKRIAAEGAPDGAVAVADEQTAGRGWRGRSFSSSPGRGVYLSALLRPQLAPEKILPLTALGAVAACDAVERTCGVRPQIKWTNDLVLNGKKLSGTLTELSLEGESGALQYAVIGIGVNCNNASEDFPPELRDVATSLYLETGKRVQRAALAAALIEELDKLYAALQSGDTASYLTAYRRDCLTLGREVQLLWQDVKEKVTALDVDDQFGLVVRRADGTVETIRTGEVSVRGLYGYVE
;
A
#
# COMPACT_ATOMS: atom_id res chain seq x y z
N MET A 1 -18.11 14.08 19.33
CA MET A 1 -17.21 14.30 20.50
C MET A 1 -17.25 13.15 21.52
N SER A 2 -18.38 12.74 22.10
CA SER A 2 -18.40 11.64 23.09
C SER A 2 -18.13 10.26 22.50
N LYS A 3 -18.62 9.98 21.28
CA LYS A 3 -18.45 8.70 20.56
C LYS A 3 -16.97 8.42 20.27
N GLU A 4 -16.23 9.39 19.78
CA GLU A 4 -14.81 9.30 19.47
C GLU A 4 -13.96 9.05 20.71
N LYS A 5 -14.26 9.75 21.82
CA LYS A 5 -13.54 9.57 23.09
C LYS A 5 -13.76 8.18 23.69
N ILE A 6 -15.02 7.68 23.64
CA ILE A 6 -15.34 6.32 24.11
C ILE A 6 -14.65 5.28 23.21
N PHE A 7 -14.68 5.48 21.90
CA PHE A 7 -13.98 4.59 20.97
C PHE A 7 -12.47 4.56 21.25
N ALA A 8 -11.82 5.70 21.42
CA ALA A 8 -10.40 5.77 21.75
C ALA A 8 -10.07 5.03 23.06
N LEU A 9 -10.91 5.20 24.10
CA LEU A 9 -10.72 4.53 25.38
C LEU A 9 -10.87 3.01 25.26
N LEU A 10 -11.91 2.52 24.60
CA LEU A 10 -12.11 1.08 24.37
C LEU A 10 -11.03 0.48 23.47
N SER A 11 -10.50 1.26 22.53
CA SER A 11 -9.41 0.82 21.64
C SER A 11 -8.06 0.75 22.36
N ALA A 12 -7.78 1.69 23.27
CA ALA A 12 -6.55 1.67 24.07
C ALA A 12 -6.48 0.48 25.02
N GLN A 13 -7.65 -0.05 25.41
CA GLN A 13 -7.79 -1.25 26.27
C GLN A 13 -8.34 -2.42 25.45
N ALA A 14 -7.88 -2.59 24.20
CA ALA A 14 -8.38 -3.62 23.28
C ALA A 14 -8.23 -5.02 23.88
N GLY A 15 -9.32 -5.74 24.00
CA GLY A 15 -9.39 -7.08 24.61
C GLY A 15 -9.89 -7.11 26.04
N ASP A 16 -9.86 -5.99 26.77
CA ASP A 16 -10.31 -5.89 28.16
C ASP A 16 -11.66 -5.20 28.27
N PHE A 17 -12.41 -5.54 29.34
CA PHE A 17 -13.66 -4.85 29.66
C PHE A 17 -13.38 -3.56 30.43
N VAL A 18 -14.04 -2.48 30.04
CA VAL A 18 -14.01 -1.17 30.73
C VAL A 18 -15.39 -0.91 31.30
N SER A 19 -15.46 -0.64 32.60
CA SER A 19 -16.76 -0.40 33.24
C SER A 19 -17.40 0.88 32.70
N GLY A 20 -18.72 0.88 32.56
CA GLY A 20 -19.46 2.07 32.14
C GLY A 20 -19.33 3.24 33.14
N GLU A 21 -18.97 2.95 34.38
CA GLU A 21 -18.70 3.93 35.44
C GLU A 21 -17.31 4.58 35.24
N ASP A 22 -16.28 3.78 34.95
CA ASP A 22 -14.93 4.31 34.64
C ASP A 22 -14.93 5.17 33.38
N ILE A 23 -15.62 4.72 32.32
CA ILE A 23 -15.82 5.52 31.11
C ILE A 23 -16.51 6.85 31.43
N SER A 24 -17.57 6.80 32.22
CA SER A 24 -18.34 7.98 32.66
C SER A 24 -17.45 8.95 33.44
N ALA A 25 -16.68 8.43 34.42
CA ALA A 25 -15.77 9.23 35.27
C ALA A 25 -14.63 9.87 34.46
N GLN A 26 -13.94 9.06 33.64
CA GLN A 26 -12.78 9.53 32.85
C GLN A 26 -13.16 10.58 31.81
N LEU A 27 -14.36 10.47 31.22
CA LEU A 27 -14.79 11.35 30.14
C LEU A 27 -15.71 12.50 30.61
N GLY A 28 -16.10 12.50 31.88
CA GLY A 28 -17.00 13.50 32.43
C GLY A 28 -18.40 13.52 31.81
N ILE A 29 -18.94 12.33 31.45
CA ILE A 29 -20.23 12.17 30.80
C ILE A 29 -21.15 11.21 31.57
N SER A 30 -22.46 11.29 31.36
CA SER A 30 -23.38 10.40 32.05
C SER A 30 -23.32 8.96 31.49
N ARG A 31 -23.67 7.97 32.33
CA ARG A 31 -23.79 6.56 31.90
C ARG A 31 -24.78 6.37 30.73
N ALA A 32 -25.83 7.17 30.67
CA ALA A 32 -26.77 7.19 29.54
C ALA A 32 -26.09 7.67 28.24
N ALA A 33 -25.19 8.66 28.34
CA ALA A 33 -24.40 9.11 27.20
C ALA A 33 -23.39 8.05 26.73
N VAL A 34 -22.79 7.29 27.67
CA VAL A 34 -21.94 6.13 27.33
C VAL A 34 -22.75 5.08 26.56
N TRP A 35 -23.90 4.68 27.07
CA TRP A 35 -24.79 3.69 26.42
C TRP A 35 -25.21 4.14 25.00
N LYS A 36 -25.60 5.42 24.84
CA LYS A 36 -25.97 5.97 23.53
C LYS A 36 -24.80 5.96 22.53
N ALA A 37 -23.61 6.28 22.99
CA ALA A 37 -22.41 6.30 22.16
C ALA A 37 -21.96 4.87 21.77
N VAL A 38 -22.02 3.90 22.69
CA VAL A 38 -21.80 2.47 22.39
C VAL A 38 -22.80 1.98 21.35
N GLY A 39 -24.09 2.36 21.49
CA GLY A 39 -25.11 2.04 20.51
C GLY A 39 -24.84 2.66 19.14
N ALA A 40 -24.26 3.87 19.09
CA ALA A 40 -23.85 4.49 17.84
C ALA A 40 -22.64 3.78 17.21
N LEU A 41 -21.64 3.38 17.99
CA LEU A 41 -20.49 2.60 17.50
C LEU A 41 -20.93 1.23 16.94
N ARG A 42 -21.88 0.56 17.60
CA ARG A 42 -22.45 -0.69 17.08
C ARG A 42 -23.16 -0.50 15.73
N ARG A 43 -23.86 0.63 15.54
CA ARG A 43 -24.47 0.97 14.23
C ARG A 43 -23.42 1.28 13.16
N ASP A 44 -22.25 1.77 13.55
CA ASP A 44 -21.10 1.97 12.65
C ASP A 44 -20.38 0.64 12.33
N GLY A 45 -20.89 -0.52 12.80
CA GLY A 45 -20.35 -1.85 12.52
C GLY A 45 -19.34 -2.39 13.53
N TYR A 46 -19.03 -1.66 14.61
CA TYR A 46 -18.12 -2.17 15.66
C TYR A 46 -18.80 -3.24 16.50
N THR A 47 -18.11 -4.34 16.74
CA THR A 47 -18.56 -5.36 17.68
C THR A 47 -18.11 -4.96 19.08
N ILE A 48 -19.06 -4.38 19.86
CA ILE A 48 -18.83 -4.02 21.25
C ILE A 48 -19.64 -4.98 22.13
N GLU A 49 -18.92 -5.82 22.85
CA GLU A 49 -19.50 -6.69 23.87
C GLU A 49 -19.88 -5.89 25.10
N ALA A 50 -20.96 -6.31 25.76
CA ALA A 50 -21.37 -5.77 27.04
C ALA A 50 -21.61 -6.91 28.01
N GLN A 51 -20.97 -6.87 29.16
CA GLN A 51 -21.15 -7.89 30.20
C GLN A 51 -21.50 -7.20 31.52
N THR A 52 -22.57 -7.69 32.15
CA THR A 52 -23.05 -7.16 33.43
C THR A 52 -21.95 -7.28 34.49
N GLY A 53 -21.65 -6.19 35.17
CA GLY A 53 -20.59 -6.12 36.20
C GLY A 53 -19.19 -5.85 35.65
N LEU A 54 -18.92 -6.08 34.36
CA LEU A 54 -17.60 -5.82 33.73
C LEU A 54 -17.59 -4.58 32.84
N GLY A 55 -18.70 -4.29 32.14
CA GLY A 55 -18.81 -3.11 31.27
C GLY A 55 -18.77 -3.43 29.80
N TYR A 56 -17.96 -2.71 29.03
CA TYR A 56 -17.88 -2.78 27.55
C TYR A 56 -16.49 -3.17 27.10
N ARG A 57 -16.42 -3.97 26.03
CA ARG A 57 -15.18 -4.36 25.38
C ARG A 57 -15.32 -4.23 23.85
N LEU A 58 -14.33 -3.64 23.20
CA LEU A 58 -14.23 -3.67 21.74
C LEU A 58 -13.71 -5.06 21.32
N ALA A 59 -14.58 -5.89 20.78
CA ALA A 59 -14.26 -7.26 20.38
C ALA A 59 -13.79 -7.32 18.92
N ASP A 60 -14.39 -6.55 18.02
CA ASP A 60 -14.01 -6.50 16.61
C ASP A 60 -14.32 -5.13 16.00
N SER A 61 -13.59 -4.78 14.96
CA SER A 61 -13.75 -3.55 14.18
C SER A 61 -14.20 -3.89 12.77
N PRO A 62 -15.09 -3.08 12.17
CA PRO A 62 -15.50 -3.28 10.79
C PRO A 62 -14.27 -3.15 9.86
N ASP A 63 -14.26 -3.92 8.75
CA ASP A 63 -13.26 -3.78 7.71
C ASP A 63 -13.56 -2.54 6.85
N VAL A 64 -13.31 -1.36 7.40
CA VAL A 64 -13.50 -0.06 6.72
C VAL A 64 -12.22 0.75 6.69
N LEU A 65 -11.96 1.39 5.54
CA LEU A 65 -10.84 2.31 5.36
C LEU A 65 -11.29 3.72 5.76
N SER A 66 -11.23 4.03 7.05
CA SER A 66 -11.53 5.36 7.59
C SER A 66 -10.34 5.93 8.34
N GLU A 67 -10.24 7.25 8.41
CA GLU A 67 -9.16 7.91 9.16
C GLU A 67 -9.10 7.40 10.61
N ARG A 68 -10.26 7.20 11.24
CA ARG A 68 -10.36 6.66 12.60
C ARG A 68 -9.69 5.28 12.72
N GLU A 69 -10.02 4.34 11.82
CA GLU A 69 -9.48 2.98 11.86
C GLU A 69 -7.97 2.95 11.52
N LEU A 70 -7.54 3.78 10.58
CA LEU A 70 -6.13 3.88 10.26
C LEU A 70 -5.35 4.51 11.43
N ARG A 71 -5.79 5.64 11.98
CA ARG A 71 -5.14 6.32 13.12
C ARG A 71 -5.01 5.40 14.34
N ARG A 72 -6.01 4.57 14.60
CA ARG A 72 -5.98 3.59 15.70
C ARG A 72 -4.89 2.53 15.54
N ARG A 73 -4.57 2.15 14.30
CA ARG A 73 -3.63 1.08 13.95
C ARG A 73 -2.25 1.61 13.59
N LEU A 74 -2.18 2.86 13.17
CA LEU A 74 -0.95 3.52 12.77
C LEU A 74 -0.09 3.80 14.01
N GLY A 75 1.15 3.29 13.99
CA GLY A 75 2.17 3.64 14.97
C GLY A 75 2.71 5.05 14.75
N GLU A 76 3.80 5.37 15.41
CA GLU A 76 4.47 6.65 15.23
C GLU A 76 5.15 6.72 13.85
N THR A 77 4.79 7.74 13.08
CA THR A 77 5.45 8.08 11.81
C THR A 77 6.08 9.47 11.89
N LYS A 78 7.20 9.65 11.19
CA LYS A 78 7.94 10.92 11.21
C LYS A 78 7.37 11.93 10.22
N ILE A 79 7.01 11.49 9.01
CA ILE A 79 6.57 12.34 7.91
C ILE A 79 5.33 11.75 7.25
N VAL A 80 5.42 10.52 6.73
CA VAL A 80 4.33 9.91 5.94
C VAL A 80 3.16 9.53 6.84
N GLY A 81 1.95 9.95 6.46
CA GLY A 81 0.72 9.66 7.20
C GLY A 81 0.35 10.66 8.29
N ARG A 82 1.13 11.74 8.49
CA ARG A 82 0.71 12.84 9.39
C ARG A 82 -0.56 13.52 8.90
N THR A 83 -0.63 13.80 7.61
CA THR A 83 -1.85 14.20 6.91
C THR A 83 -2.42 12.98 6.22
N LEU A 84 -3.65 12.61 6.56
CA LEU A 84 -4.30 11.38 6.09
C LEU A 84 -5.73 11.70 5.65
N GLU A 85 -6.06 11.33 4.44
CA GLU A 85 -7.41 11.45 3.89
C GLU A 85 -7.92 10.10 3.42
N CYS A 86 -9.17 9.79 3.77
CA CYS A 86 -9.83 8.54 3.42
C CYS A 86 -11.07 8.80 2.60
N PHE A 87 -11.23 8.06 1.52
CA PHE A 87 -12.33 8.18 0.56
C PHE A 87 -13.12 6.88 0.45
N GLU A 88 -14.44 6.98 0.45
CA GLU A 88 -15.29 5.86 0.03
C GLU A 88 -15.08 5.58 -1.47
N SER A 89 -15.04 6.65 -2.30
CA SER A 89 -14.75 6.56 -3.73
C SER A 89 -14.01 7.82 -4.20
N VAL A 90 -13.01 7.63 -5.07
CA VAL A 90 -12.24 8.70 -5.71
C VAL A 90 -11.86 8.27 -7.13
N ASP A 91 -11.55 9.22 -8.02
CA ASP A 91 -11.03 8.89 -9.35
C ASP A 91 -9.74 8.05 -9.27
N SER A 92 -8.73 8.58 -8.58
CA SER A 92 -7.46 7.90 -8.29
C SER A 92 -6.79 8.61 -7.14
N THR A 93 -6.25 7.86 -6.16
CA THR A 93 -5.49 8.40 -5.03
C THR A 93 -4.23 9.15 -5.50
N ASN A 94 -3.54 8.67 -6.55
CA ASN A 94 -2.43 9.39 -7.18
C ASN A 94 -2.90 10.72 -7.79
N SER A 95 -3.99 10.70 -8.56
CA SER A 95 -4.52 11.90 -9.21
C SER A 95 -4.97 12.93 -8.18
N TYR A 96 -5.60 12.48 -7.10
CA TYR A 96 -6.00 13.32 -5.97
C TYR A 96 -4.77 14.02 -5.36
N LEU A 97 -3.74 13.27 -4.97
CA LEU A 97 -2.54 13.85 -4.36
C LEU A 97 -1.80 14.80 -5.30
N LYS A 98 -1.78 14.54 -6.60
CA LYS A 98 -1.20 15.47 -7.60
C LYS A 98 -1.97 16.79 -7.65
N ARG A 99 -3.31 16.78 -7.51
CA ARG A 99 -4.12 18.01 -7.47
C ARG A 99 -3.77 18.83 -6.24
N ILE A 100 -3.82 18.24 -5.05
CA ILE A 100 -3.53 18.97 -3.81
C ILE A 100 -2.04 19.31 -3.65
N ALA A 101 -1.14 18.58 -4.30
CA ALA A 101 0.28 18.93 -4.34
C ALA A 101 0.51 20.31 -4.98
N ALA A 102 -0.22 20.63 -6.06
CA ALA A 102 -0.19 21.94 -6.71
C ALA A 102 -0.78 23.06 -5.82
N GLU A 103 -1.65 22.70 -4.88
CA GLU A 103 -2.25 23.61 -3.88
C GLU A 103 -1.42 23.74 -2.60
N GLY A 104 -0.23 23.11 -2.54
CA GLY A 104 0.70 23.20 -1.42
C GLY A 104 0.50 22.16 -0.31
N ALA A 105 -0.13 21.03 -0.61
CA ALA A 105 -0.24 19.93 0.35
C ALA A 105 1.13 19.56 0.96
N PRO A 106 1.19 19.21 2.25
CA PRO A 106 2.44 18.97 2.96
C PRO A 106 3.12 17.68 2.48
N ASP A 107 4.44 17.60 2.72
CA ASP A 107 5.23 16.38 2.58
C ASP A 107 4.67 15.26 3.45
N GLY A 108 4.60 14.05 2.91
CA GLY A 108 4.07 12.88 3.59
C GLY A 108 2.54 12.81 3.67
N ALA A 109 1.79 13.66 2.93
CA ALA A 109 0.35 13.53 2.83
C ALA A 109 -0.05 12.19 2.19
N VAL A 110 -1.03 11.49 2.77
CA VAL A 110 -1.49 10.18 2.34
C VAL A 110 -2.97 10.24 1.98
N ALA A 111 -3.32 9.62 0.85
CA ALA A 111 -4.69 9.36 0.43
C ALA A 111 -4.95 7.85 0.39
N VAL A 112 -6.05 7.40 1.01
CA VAL A 112 -6.49 6.01 1.02
C VAL A 112 -7.93 5.95 0.50
N ALA A 113 -8.23 5.00 -0.39
CA ALA A 113 -9.58 4.85 -0.95
C ALA A 113 -10.10 3.42 -0.80
N ASP A 114 -11.41 3.32 -0.57
CA ASP A 114 -12.14 2.05 -0.61
C ASP A 114 -12.40 1.62 -2.06
N GLU A 115 -12.60 2.60 -2.96
CA GLU A 115 -12.80 2.41 -4.39
C GLU A 115 -12.02 3.45 -5.21
N GLN A 116 -11.50 3.05 -6.39
CA GLN A 116 -11.05 4.00 -7.40
C GLN A 116 -11.84 3.78 -8.70
N THR A 117 -12.52 4.84 -9.18
CA THR A 117 -13.31 4.78 -10.42
C THR A 117 -12.45 4.87 -11.69
N ALA A 118 -11.21 5.38 -11.56
CA ALA A 118 -10.22 5.50 -12.63
C ALA A 118 -8.83 5.14 -12.13
N GLY A 119 -8.72 3.97 -11.44
CA GLY A 119 -7.45 3.46 -10.92
C GLY A 119 -6.40 3.33 -12.01
N ARG A 120 -5.18 3.81 -11.74
CA ARG A 120 -4.11 3.97 -12.73
C ARG A 120 -2.99 2.97 -12.54
N GLY A 121 -2.50 2.44 -13.64
CA GLY A 121 -1.29 1.65 -13.74
C GLY A 121 -0.31 2.29 -14.73
N TRP A 122 0.83 1.66 -14.89
CA TRP A 122 1.88 2.13 -15.78
C TRP A 122 1.44 2.14 -17.26
N ARG A 123 1.87 3.16 -18.02
CA ARG A 123 1.55 3.38 -19.46
C ARG A 123 0.06 3.41 -19.75
N GLY A 124 -0.74 4.06 -18.90
CA GLY A 124 -2.18 4.23 -19.15
C GLY A 124 -3.03 2.96 -18.90
N ARG A 125 -2.46 1.90 -18.35
CA ARG A 125 -3.24 0.73 -17.92
C ARG A 125 -4.12 1.11 -16.74
N SER A 126 -5.27 0.45 -16.63
CA SER A 126 -6.13 0.56 -15.47
C SER A 126 -5.68 -0.40 -14.36
N PHE A 127 -5.91 -0.03 -13.10
CA PHE A 127 -5.86 -0.91 -11.95
C PHE A 127 -7.28 -1.11 -11.43
N SER A 128 -7.77 -2.34 -11.46
CA SER A 128 -9.13 -2.67 -10.96
C SER A 128 -9.20 -2.43 -9.46
N SER A 129 -10.10 -1.55 -9.04
CA SER A 129 -10.14 -1.03 -7.67
C SER A 129 -11.57 -1.07 -7.11
N SER A 130 -12.12 -2.28 -6.99
CA SER A 130 -13.50 -2.52 -6.54
C SER A 130 -13.70 -2.14 -5.07
N PRO A 131 -14.87 -1.58 -4.70
CA PRO A 131 -15.17 -1.18 -3.33
C PRO A 131 -15.16 -2.35 -2.36
N GLY A 132 -14.64 -2.15 -1.16
CA GLY A 132 -14.61 -3.15 -0.10
C GLY A 132 -13.62 -4.30 -0.33
N ARG A 133 -12.76 -4.25 -1.36
CA ARG A 133 -11.94 -5.40 -1.78
C ARG A 133 -10.45 -5.21 -1.58
N GLY A 134 -9.93 -4.05 -1.84
CA GLY A 134 -8.48 -3.77 -1.81
C GLY A 134 -8.09 -2.66 -0.86
N VAL A 135 -6.79 -2.39 -0.82
CA VAL A 135 -6.21 -1.16 -0.28
C VAL A 135 -5.64 -0.39 -1.46
N TYR A 136 -6.10 0.83 -1.67
CA TYR A 136 -5.62 1.75 -2.69
C TYR A 136 -5.09 2.99 -1.97
N LEU A 137 -3.78 3.08 -1.89
CA LEU A 137 -3.07 4.05 -1.07
C LEU A 137 -2.04 4.79 -1.90
N SER A 138 -1.95 6.11 -1.71
CA SER A 138 -0.87 6.91 -2.27
C SER A 138 -0.27 7.83 -1.23
N ALA A 139 1.04 8.12 -1.35
CA ALA A 139 1.75 9.11 -0.54
C ALA A 139 2.40 10.17 -1.44
N LEU A 140 2.27 11.44 -1.02
CA LEU A 140 2.94 12.59 -1.61
C LEU A 140 4.27 12.82 -0.89
N LEU A 141 5.37 12.85 -1.63
CA LEU A 141 6.73 13.02 -1.11
C LEU A 141 7.39 14.24 -1.75
N ARG A 142 8.08 15.05 -0.92
CA ARG A 142 8.83 16.25 -1.37
C ARG A 142 10.31 16.17 -0.98
N PRO A 143 11.04 15.13 -1.44
CA PRO A 143 12.43 14.98 -1.07
C PRO A 143 13.29 16.07 -1.72
N GLN A 144 14.27 16.57 -0.96
CA GLN A 144 15.29 17.50 -1.48
C GLN A 144 16.43 16.69 -2.11
N LEU A 145 16.11 15.97 -3.19
CA LEU A 145 17.03 15.06 -3.88
C LEU A 145 17.04 15.37 -5.38
N ALA A 146 18.18 15.08 -6.03
CA ALA A 146 18.27 15.11 -7.49
C ALA A 146 17.30 14.05 -8.09
N PRO A 147 16.69 14.33 -9.26
CA PRO A 147 15.70 13.43 -9.87
C PRO A 147 16.19 11.98 -10.05
N GLU A 148 17.47 11.80 -10.32
CA GLU A 148 18.07 10.47 -10.53
C GLU A 148 18.03 9.62 -9.26
N LYS A 149 18.12 10.26 -8.08
CA LYS A 149 18.08 9.57 -6.78
C LYS A 149 16.68 9.12 -6.37
N ILE A 150 15.65 9.61 -7.06
CA ILE A 150 14.25 9.21 -6.80
C ILE A 150 13.81 8.00 -7.67
N LEU A 151 14.55 7.68 -8.73
CA LEU A 151 14.20 6.58 -9.64
C LEU A 151 13.99 5.24 -8.92
N PRO A 152 14.77 4.88 -7.88
CA PRO A 152 14.55 3.66 -7.12
C PRO A 152 13.22 3.60 -6.35
N LEU A 153 12.55 4.72 -6.13
CA LEU A 153 11.35 4.81 -5.27
C LEU A 153 10.30 3.75 -5.59
N THR A 154 10.09 3.42 -6.87
CA THR A 154 9.12 2.40 -7.29
C THR A 154 9.51 1.00 -6.79
N ALA A 155 10.77 0.63 -6.91
CA ALA A 155 11.29 -0.66 -6.45
C ALA A 155 11.35 -0.73 -4.92
N LEU A 156 11.76 0.35 -4.27
CA LEU A 156 11.73 0.48 -2.81
C LEU A 156 10.30 0.33 -2.28
N GLY A 157 9.31 0.92 -2.96
CA GLY A 157 7.89 0.78 -2.64
C GLY A 157 7.38 -0.66 -2.75
N ALA A 158 7.90 -1.44 -3.69
CA ALA A 158 7.57 -2.86 -3.78
C ALA A 158 8.10 -3.65 -2.56
N VAL A 159 9.31 -3.34 -2.07
CA VAL A 159 9.85 -3.95 -0.83
C VAL A 159 8.99 -3.54 0.37
N ALA A 160 8.67 -2.25 0.51
CA ALA A 160 7.80 -1.76 1.59
C ALA A 160 6.43 -2.46 1.59
N ALA A 161 5.86 -2.71 0.40
CA ALA A 161 4.61 -3.45 0.27
C ALA A 161 4.77 -4.94 0.64
N CYS A 162 5.88 -5.61 0.30
CA CYS A 162 6.18 -6.96 0.76
C CYS A 162 6.24 -7.04 2.28
N ASP A 163 6.96 -6.11 2.92
CA ASP A 163 7.12 -6.07 4.38
C ASP A 163 5.78 -5.82 5.08
N ALA A 164 4.95 -4.92 4.56
CA ALA A 164 3.61 -4.65 5.09
C ALA A 164 2.68 -5.87 4.98
N VAL A 165 2.69 -6.57 3.84
CA VAL A 165 1.89 -7.78 3.62
C VAL A 165 2.36 -8.91 4.55
N GLU A 166 3.66 -9.16 4.64
CA GLU A 166 4.19 -10.20 5.52
C GLU A 166 3.83 -9.94 6.99
N ARG A 167 4.03 -8.70 7.45
CA ARG A 167 3.72 -8.31 8.83
C ARG A 167 2.25 -8.48 9.20
N THR A 168 1.34 -8.20 8.28
CA THR A 168 -0.11 -8.19 8.56
C THR A 168 -0.82 -9.48 8.19
N CYS A 169 -0.32 -10.20 7.18
CA CYS A 169 -1.00 -11.38 6.63
C CYS A 169 -0.19 -12.67 6.80
N GLY A 170 1.07 -12.59 7.24
CA GLY A 170 1.94 -13.75 7.48
C GLY A 170 2.41 -14.46 6.20
N VAL A 171 2.24 -13.84 5.05
CA VAL A 171 2.72 -14.34 3.74
C VAL A 171 3.59 -13.29 3.09
N ARG A 172 4.74 -13.70 2.51
CA ARG A 172 5.64 -12.80 1.81
C ARG A 172 5.50 -12.94 0.32
N PRO A 173 5.03 -11.90 -0.41
CA PRO A 173 4.99 -11.91 -1.87
C PRO A 173 6.40 -11.87 -2.47
N GLN A 174 6.52 -12.30 -3.72
CA GLN A 174 7.70 -12.08 -4.54
C GLN A 174 7.53 -10.83 -5.40
N ILE A 175 8.64 -10.24 -5.83
CA ILE A 175 8.65 -9.05 -6.67
C ILE A 175 8.95 -9.46 -8.12
N LYS A 176 8.02 -9.16 -9.02
CA LYS A 176 8.31 -9.17 -10.44
C LYS A 176 8.86 -7.80 -10.82
N TRP A 177 10.08 -7.77 -11.35
CA TRP A 177 10.74 -6.53 -11.73
C TRP A 177 9.83 -5.68 -12.65
N THR A 178 9.55 -4.41 -12.32
CA THR A 178 10.20 -3.60 -11.24
C THR A 178 9.32 -3.54 -9.98
N ASN A 179 8.00 -3.63 -10.09
CA ASN A 179 7.05 -3.03 -9.17
C ASN A 179 5.81 -3.88 -8.88
N ASP A 180 5.68 -5.05 -9.48
CA ASP A 180 4.52 -5.89 -9.26
C ASP A 180 4.80 -6.94 -8.18
N LEU A 181 3.93 -7.02 -7.19
CA LEU A 181 3.97 -8.12 -6.23
C LEU A 181 3.20 -9.32 -6.79
N VAL A 182 3.80 -10.47 -6.62
CA VAL A 182 3.30 -11.76 -7.11
C VAL A 182 3.17 -12.74 -5.96
N LEU A 183 2.06 -13.43 -5.88
CA LEU A 183 1.83 -14.52 -4.94
C LEU A 183 1.29 -15.72 -5.74
N ASN A 184 1.94 -16.89 -5.57
CA ASN A 184 1.63 -18.12 -6.30
C ASN A 184 1.50 -17.92 -7.82
N GLY A 185 2.41 -17.15 -8.41
CA GLY A 185 2.48 -16.90 -9.85
C GLY A 185 1.51 -15.86 -10.40
N LYS A 186 0.63 -15.28 -9.58
CA LYS A 186 -0.36 -14.28 -9.99
C LYS A 186 -0.11 -12.91 -9.35
N LYS A 187 -0.52 -11.85 -10.04
CA LYS A 187 -0.36 -10.46 -9.57
C LYS A 187 -1.25 -10.17 -8.38
N LEU A 188 -0.63 -9.81 -7.27
CA LEU A 188 -1.27 -9.39 -6.03
C LEU A 188 -1.39 -7.86 -5.92
N SER A 189 -0.33 -7.16 -6.31
CA SER A 189 -0.20 -5.72 -6.08
C SER A 189 0.62 -5.07 -7.20
N GLY A 190 0.47 -3.75 -7.33
CA GLY A 190 1.33 -2.93 -8.18
C GLY A 190 1.65 -1.60 -7.52
N THR A 191 2.87 -1.11 -7.75
CA THR A 191 3.33 0.21 -7.31
C THR A 191 3.47 1.13 -8.50
N LEU A 192 2.96 2.35 -8.41
CA LEU A 192 3.07 3.39 -9.45
C LEU A 192 3.65 4.66 -8.86
N THR A 193 4.82 5.06 -9.34
CA THR A 193 5.43 6.36 -9.00
C THR A 193 5.24 7.34 -10.13
N GLU A 194 4.75 8.54 -9.82
CA GLU A 194 4.63 9.67 -10.74
C GLU A 194 5.44 10.85 -10.17
N LEU A 195 6.27 11.47 -11.02
CA LEU A 195 7.13 12.57 -10.65
C LEU A 195 6.62 13.89 -11.25
N SER A 196 6.78 14.99 -10.51
CA SER A 196 6.63 16.34 -11.03
C SER A 196 7.97 17.05 -10.99
N LEU A 197 8.40 17.54 -12.15
CA LEU A 197 9.64 18.29 -12.29
C LEU A 197 9.31 19.76 -12.60
N GLU A 198 10.13 20.68 -12.13
CA GLU A 198 10.05 22.08 -12.51
C GLU A 198 10.53 22.27 -13.94
N GLY A 199 9.75 23.01 -14.75
CA GLY A 199 9.95 23.06 -16.21
C GLY A 199 11.30 23.65 -16.65
N GLU A 200 11.84 24.65 -15.93
CA GLU A 200 13.08 25.32 -16.30
C GLU A 200 14.33 24.67 -15.69
N SER A 201 14.27 24.30 -14.43
CA SER A 201 15.40 23.74 -13.69
C SER A 201 15.53 22.22 -13.80
N GLY A 202 14.43 21.53 -14.15
CA GLY A 202 14.33 20.07 -14.05
C GLY A 202 14.37 19.54 -12.62
N ALA A 203 14.32 20.40 -11.61
CA ALA A 203 14.32 20.01 -10.22
C ALA A 203 13.05 19.24 -9.85
N LEU A 204 13.19 18.28 -8.94
CA LEU A 204 12.04 17.53 -8.43
C LEU A 204 11.19 18.42 -7.54
N GLN A 205 9.93 18.64 -7.92
CA GLN A 205 8.95 19.34 -7.08
C GLN A 205 8.30 18.41 -6.07
N TYR A 206 7.88 17.24 -6.53
CA TYR A 206 7.32 16.17 -5.69
C TYR A 206 7.29 14.82 -6.45
N ALA A 207 7.15 13.77 -5.68
CA ALA A 207 6.80 12.43 -6.16
C ALA A 207 5.50 11.97 -5.53
N VAL A 208 4.67 11.25 -6.27
CA VAL A 208 3.52 10.53 -5.73
C VAL A 208 3.75 9.04 -5.94
N ILE A 209 3.81 8.28 -4.86
CA ILE A 209 3.89 6.83 -4.90
C ILE A 209 2.55 6.23 -4.54
N GLY A 210 1.95 5.47 -5.46
CA GLY A 210 0.70 4.73 -5.26
C GLY A 210 0.95 3.24 -5.16
N ILE A 211 0.27 2.58 -4.22
CA ILE A 211 0.30 1.14 -4.01
C ILE A 211 -1.13 0.63 -3.99
N GLY A 212 -1.44 -0.29 -4.91
CA GLY A 212 -2.71 -1.01 -4.93
C GLY A 212 -2.50 -2.46 -4.51
N VAL A 213 -3.21 -2.94 -3.49
CA VAL A 213 -3.13 -4.34 -3.03
C VAL A 213 -4.51 -4.98 -3.10
N ASN A 214 -4.61 -6.11 -3.79
CA ASN A 214 -5.81 -6.93 -3.82
C ASN A 214 -5.92 -7.72 -2.50
N CYS A 215 -6.88 -7.39 -1.66
CA CYS A 215 -7.01 -7.99 -0.32
C CYS A 215 -8.08 -9.06 -0.26
N ASN A 216 -9.34 -8.66 -0.37
CA ASN A 216 -10.52 -9.48 -0.14
C ASN A 216 -11.31 -9.76 -1.43
N ASN A 217 -10.69 -9.60 -2.60
CA ASN A 217 -11.31 -9.93 -3.87
C ASN A 217 -11.57 -11.45 -3.95
N ALA A 218 -12.76 -11.84 -4.38
CA ALA A 218 -13.04 -13.16 -4.89
C ALA A 218 -12.73 -13.21 -6.39
N SER A 219 -12.71 -14.38 -7.02
CA SER A 219 -12.37 -14.53 -8.43
C SER A 219 -13.30 -13.73 -9.35
N GLU A 220 -14.59 -13.70 -9.01
CA GLU A 220 -15.61 -12.96 -9.74
C GLU A 220 -15.50 -11.43 -9.64
N ASP A 221 -14.80 -10.92 -8.64
CA ASP A 221 -14.54 -9.47 -8.48
C ASP A 221 -13.52 -8.95 -9.50
N PHE A 222 -12.74 -9.85 -10.13
CA PHE A 222 -11.84 -9.48 -11.20
C PHE A 222 -12.53 -9.51 -12.57
N PRO A 223 -12.22 -8.55 -13.48
CA PRO A 223 -12.60 -8.65 -14.88
C PRO A 223 -12.18 -10.00 -15.47
N PRO A 224 -12.99 -10.59 -16.37
CA PRO A 224 -12.73 -11.93 -16.91
C PRO A 224 -11.29 -12.13 -17.41
N GLU A 225 -10.72 -11.13 -18.08
CA GLU A 225 -9.37 -11.15 -18.65
C GLU A 225 -8.24 -11.11 -17.60
N LEU A 226 -8.57 -10.78 -16.34
CA LEU A 226 -7.60 -10.73 -15.24
C LEU A 226 -7.66 -11.94 -14.30
N ARG A 227 -8.68 -12.79 -14.39
CA ARG A 227 -8.91 -13.89 -13.42
C ARG A 227 -7.78 -14.91 -13.38
N ASP A 228 -7.10 -15.12 -14.51
CA ASP A 228 -5.99 -16.06 -14.59
C ASP A 228 -4.65 -15.47 -14.20
N VAL A 229 -4.52 -14.14 -14.21
CA VAL A 229 -3.24 -13.44 -13.98
C VAL A 229 -3.20 -12.59 -12.71
N ALA A 230 -4.36 -12.31 -12.11
CA ALA A 230 -4.47 -11.57 -10.85
C ALA A 230 -4.94 -12.49 -9.72
N THR A 231 -4.57 -12.13 -8.50
CA THR A 231 -5.01 -12.79 -7.27
C THR A 231 -5.22 -11.78 -6.14
N SER A 232 -5.68 -12.27 -5.00
CA SER A 232 -5.83 -11.51 -3.74
C SER A 232 -5.28 -12.29 -2.56
N LEU A 233 -5.01 -11.59 -1.46
CA LEU A 233 -4.62 -12.24 -0.20
C LEU A 233 -5.66 -13.24 0.29
N TYR A 234 -6.95 -12.92 0.12
CA TYR A 234 -8.03 -13.83 0.47
C TYR A 234 -8.03 -15.13 -0.35
N LEU A 235 -7.85 -15.04 -1.68
CA LEU A 235 -7.80 -16.21 -2.54
C LEU A 235 -6.61 -17.12 -2.20
N GLU A 236 -5.46 -16.54 -1.84
CA GLU A 236 -4.24 -17.31 -1.60
C GLU A 236 -4.14 -17.85 -0.17
N THR A 237 -4.78 -17.20 0.82
CA THR A 237 -4.67 -17.58 2.23
C THR A 237 -5.94 -18.17 2.81
N GLY A 238 -7.08 -18.00 2.15
CA GLY A 238 -8.40 -18.35 2.68
C GLY A 238 -8.88 -17.46 3.83
N LYS A 239 -8.12 -16.41 4.19
CA LYS A 239 -8.43 -15.54 5.33
C LYS A 239 -8.75 -14.12 4.86
N ARG A 240 -9.79 -13.53 5.43
CA ARG A 240 -10.08 -12.11 5.18
C ARG A 240 -9.03 -11.22 5.83
N VAL A 241 -8.62 -10.21 5.09
CA VAL A 241 -7.65 -9.21 5.51
C VAL A 241 -8.38 -8.04 6.17
N GLN A 242 -7.90 -7.62 7.32
CA GLN A 242 -8.27 -6.33 7.91
C GLN A 242 -7.55 -5.21 7.16
N ARG A 243 -8.20 -4.62 6.14
CA ARG A 243 -7.59 -3.68 5.20
C ARG A 243 -7.00 -2.44 5.88
N ALA A 244 -7.65 -1.94 6.93
CA ALA A 244 -7.11 -0.82 7.70
C ALA A 244 -5.79 -1.16 8.41
N ALA A 245 -5.59 -2.42 8.82
CA ALA A 245 -4.31 -2.86 9.39
C ALA A 245 -3.20 -2.89 8.32
N LEU A 246 -3.50 -3.41 7.14
CA LEU A 246 -2.57 -3.42 6.02
C LEU A 246 -2.24 -2.00 5.55
N ALA A 247 -3.25 -1.12 5.44
CA ALA A 247 -3.04 0.28 5.05
C ALA A 247 -2.14 1.03 6.06
N ALA A 248 -2.36 0.85 7.37
CA ALA A 248 -1.50 1.42 8.40
C ALA A 248 -0.06 0.87 8.29
N ALA A 249 0.10 -0.43 8.08
CA ALA A 249 1.40 -1.04 7.86
C ALA A 249 2.12 -0.49 6.63
N LEU A 250 1.40 -0.28 5.52
CA LEU A 250 1.95 0.34 4.31
C LEU A 250 2.43 1.78 4.57
N ILE A 251 1.67 2.58 5.32
CA ILE A 251 2.06 3.94 5.69
C ILE A 251 3.37 3.93 6.50
N GLU A 252 3.47 3.05 7.49
CA GLU A 252 4.68 2.92 8.32
C GLU A 252 5.89 2.46 7.52
N GLU A 253 5.73 1.48 6.62
CA GLU A 253 6.83 1.04 5.78
C GLU A 253 7.24 2.10 4.75
N LEU A 254 6.28 2.90 4.23
CA LEU A 254 6.58 4.07 3.39
C LEU A 254 7.31 5.17 4.16
N ASP A 255 7.02 5.39 5.44
CA ASP A 255 7.73 6.37 6.28
C ASP A 255 9.19 5.95 6.52
N LYS A 256 9.43 4.66 6.79
CA LYS A 256 10.79 4.08 6.91
C LYS A 256 11.57 4.19 5.59
N LEU A 257 10.92 3.80 4.48
CA LEU A 257 11.48 3.90 3.13
C LEU A 257 11.87 5.35 2.83
N TYR A 258 10.99 6.30 3.14
CA TYR A 258 11.25 7.71 2.85
C TYR A 258 12.44 8.25 3.65
N ALA A 259 12.55 7.86 4.92
CA ALA A 259 13.73 8.20 5.73
C ALA A 259 15.02 7.60 5.15
N ALA A 260 15.00 6.34 4.72
CA ALA A 260 16.14 5.68 4.09
C ALA A 260 16.53 6.34 2.76
N LEU A 261 15.55 6.71 1.94
CA LEU A 261 15.77 7.42 0.69
C LEU A 261 16.43 8.79 0.90
N GLN A 262 15.93 9.56 1.89
CA GLN A 262 16.49 10.89 2.23
C GLN A 262 17.92 10.81 2.76
N SER A 263 18.24 9.78 3.54
CA SER A 263 19.59 9.56 4.07
C SER A 263 20.56 8.92 3.05
N GLY A 264 20.03 8.35 1.96
CA GLY A 264 20.79 7.57 0.97
C GLY A 264 21.13 6.15 1.45
N ASP A 265 20.61 5.70 2.59
CA ASP A 265 20.83 4.34 3.13
C ASP A 265 19.77 3.37 2.64
N THR A 266 19.89 2.95 1.38
CA THR A 266 18.97 2.02 0.73
C THR A 266 19.52 0.59 0.57
N ALA A 267 20.69 0.29 1.15
CA ALA A 267 21.36 -1.00 0.96
C ALA A 267 20.54 -2.19 1.48
N SER A 268 19.84 -2.02 2.61
CA SER A 268 18.95 -3.06 3.16
C SER A 268 17.78 -3.36 2.22
N TYR A 269 17.21 -2.34 1.58
CA TYR A 269 16.15 -2.49 0.58
C TYR A 269 16.65 -3.21 -0.67
N LEU A 270 17.85 -2.91 -1.15
CA LEU A 270 18.44 -3.61 -2.29
C LEU A 270 18.65 -5.09 -1.98
N THR A 271 19.13 -5.41 -0.77
CA THR A 271 19.30 -6.79 -0.32
C THR A 271 17.95 -7.53 -0.27
N ALA A 272 16.92 -6.90 0.31
CA ALA A 272 15.57 -7.45 0.36
C ALA A 272 14.97 -7.62 -1.04
N TYR A 273 15.14 -6.62 -1.91
CA TYR A 273 14.66 -6.66 -3.28
C TYR A 273 15.26 -7.85 -4.05
N ARG A 274 16.58 -8.04 -3.99
CA ARG A 274 17.28 -9.18 -4.62
C ARG A 274 16.76 -10.52 -4.13
N ARG A 275 16.57 -10.66 -2.82
CA ARG A 275 16.02 -11.87 -2.20
C ARG A 275 14.62 -12.20 -2.73
N ASP A 276 13.75 -11.18 -2.87
CA ASP A 276 12.34 -11.36 -3.19
C ASP A 276 12.06 -11.29 -4.70
N CYS A 277 13.04 -10.88 -5.51
CA CYS A 277 12.88 -10.69 -6.95
C CYS A 277 12.83 -12.00 -7.71
N LEU A 278 11.62 -12.45 -8.04
CA LEU A 278 11.40 -13.69 -8.79
C LEU A 278 11.93 -13.65 -10.25
N THR A 279 12.22 -12.44 -10.76
CA THR A 279 12.71 -12.24 -12.13
C THR A 279 14.16 -12.72 -12.29
N LEU A 280 14.97 -12.67 -11.23
CA LEU A 280 16.38 -12.98 -11.27
C LEU A 280 16.64 -14.47 -11.51
N GLY A 281 17.69 -14.77 -12.27
CA GLY A 281 18.10 -16.12 -12.64
C GLY A 281 17.22 -16.77 -13.72
N ARG A 282 16.24 -16.05 -14.27
CA ARG A 282 15.29 -16.56 -15.25
C ARG A 282 15.52 -16.00 -16.65
N GLU A 283 15.11 -16.76 -17.65
CA GLU A 283 14.92 -16.26 -18.99
C GLU A 283 13.61 -15.46 -19.04
N VAL A 284 13.68 -14.23 -19.50
CA VAL A 284 12.56 -13.30 -19.55
C VAL A 284 12.46 -12.66 -20.93
N GLN A 285 11.28 -12.14 -21.25
CA GLN A 285 11.03 -11.43 -22.48
C GLN A 285 11.04 -9.92 -22.23
N LEU A 286 11.99 -9.21 -22.80
CA LEU A 286 11.96 -7.77 -22.90
C LEU A 286 10.96 -7.35 -23.98
N LEU A 287 10.13 -6.36 -23.65
CA LEU A 287 9.16 -5.78 -24.58
C LEU A 287 9.52 -4.31 -24.76
N TRP A 288 10.12 -3.99 -25.89
CA TRP A 288 10.45 -2.62 -26.29
C TRP A 288 9.67 -2.27 -27.56
N GLN A 289 8.72 -1.36 -27.45
CA GLN A 289 7.77 -1.08 -28.54
C GLN A 289 7.12 -2.39 -29.03
N ASP A 290 7.37 -2.78 -30.27
CA ASP A 290 6.86 -4.03 -30.86
C ASP A 290 7.92 -5.16 -30.90
N VAL A 291 9.13 -4.89 -30.40
CA VAL A 291 10.21 -5.89 -30.37
C VAL A 291 10.11 -6.72 -29.10
N LYS A 292 10.15 -8.04 -29.29
CA LYS A 292 10.22 -9.03 -28.22
C LYS A 292 11.57 -9.70 -28.25
N GLU A 293 12.33 -9.59 -27.19
CA GLU A 293 13.66 -10.18 -27.09
C GLU A 293 13.78 -11.03 -25.82
N LYS A 294 14.34 -12.22 -25.98
CA LYS A 294 14.65 -13.13 -24.87
C LYS A 294 16.01 -12.79 -24.29
N VAL A 295 16.08 -12.61 -22.98
CA VAL A 295 17.30 -12.34 -22.24
C VAL A 295 17.30 -13.09 -20.91
N THR A 296 18.49 -13.33 -20.35
CA THR A 296 18.61 -13.87 -18.99
C THR A 296 18.76 -12.72 -18.01
N ALA A 297 17.85 -12.61 -17.04
CA ALA A 297 17.95 -11.65 -15.93
C ALA A 297 19.00 -12.16 -14.94
N LEU A 298 20.07 -11.39 -14.74
CA LEU A 298 21.21 -11.80 -13.90
C LEU A 298 21.10 -11.24 -12.48
N ASP A 299 20.91 -9.94 -12.35
CA ASP A 299 20.90 -9.22 -11.08
C ASP A 299 20.11 -7.89 -11.23
N VAL A 300 20.04 -7.13 -10.17
CA VAL A 300 19.71 -5.70 -10.19
C VAL A 300 20.89 -4.90 -9.68
N ASP A 301 21.16 -3.75 -10.35
CA ASP A 301 22.21 -2.86 -9.91
C ASP A 301 21.79 -2.05 -8.65
N ASP A 302 22.67 -1.17 -8.17
CA ASP A 302 22.45 -0.33 -6.99
C ASP A 302 21.35 0.72 -7.14
N GLN A 303 20.85 0.92 -8.37
CA GLN A 303 19.71 1.77 -8.69
C GLN A 303 18.47 0.97 -9.12
N PHE A 304 18.44 -0.34 -8.82
CA PHE A 304 17.35 -1.28 -9.15
C PHE A 304 17.10 -1.47 -10.64
N GLY A 305 18.06 -1.11 -11.52
CA GLY A 305 18.06 -1.46 -12.92
C GLY A 305 18.31 -2.96 -13.10
N LEU A 306 17.58 -3.60 -14.02
CA LEU A 306 17.71 -5.03 -14.30
C LEU A 306 18.95 -5.29 -15.16
N VAL A 307 19.92 -6.02 -14.61
CA VAL A 307 21.10 -6.47 -15.33
C VAL A 307 20.73 -7.74 -16.12
N VAL A 308 20.87 -7.68 -17.43
CA VAL A 308 20.49 -8.78 -18.32
C VAL A 308 21.66 -9.22 -19.20
N ARG A 309 21.63 -10.49 -19.60
CA ARG A 309 22.52 -11.04 -20.62
C ARG A 309 21.71 -11.40 -21.87
N ARG A 310 22.11 -10.84 -23.00
CA ARG A 310 21.54 -11.12 -24.32
C ARG A 310 22.06 -12.44 -24.89
N ALA A 311 21.45 -12.90 -25.98
CA ALA A 311 21.83 -14.16 -26.65
C ALA A 311 23.26 -14.13 -27.22
N ASP A 312 23.79 -12.97 -27.58
CA ASP A 312 25.17 -12.77 -28.06
C ASP A 312 26.21 -12.71 -26.93
N GLY A 313 25.76 -12.84 -25.66
CA GLY A 313 26.61 -12.75 -24.46
C GLY A 313 26.77 -11.34 -23.90
N THR A 314 26.28 -10.30 -24.57
CA THR A 314 26.32 -8.91 -24.09
C THR A 314 25.58 -8.77 -22.79
N VAL A 315 26.20 -8.08 -21.82
CA VAL A 315 25.59 -7.75 -20.53
C VAL A 315 25.29 -6.26 -20.50
N GLU A 316 24.05 -5.90 -20.17
CA GLU A 316 23.61 -4.51 -20.05
C GLU A 316 22.62 -4.32 -18.91
N THR A 317 22.37 -3.07 -18.51
CA THR A 317 21.38 -2.72 -17.50
C THR A 317 20.16 -2.08 -18.15
N ILE A 318 18.98 -2.67 -17.90
CA ILE A 318 17.70 -2.15 -18.33
C ILE A 318 17.13 -1.26 -17.21
N ARG A 319 16.77 -0.03 -17.55
CA ARG A 319 16.20 0.95 -16.63
C ARG A 319 14.68 0.95 -16.65
N THR A 320 14.08 1.31 -15.55
CA THR A 320 12.61 1.47 -15.43
C THR A 320 12.09 2.49 -16.45
N GLY A 321 10.98 2.15 -17.09
CA GLY A 321 10.34 3.01 -18.10
C GLY A 321 10.74 2.71 -19.55
N GLU A 322 11.83 1.97 -19.79
CA GLU A 322 12.30 1.61 -21.13
C GLU A 322 11.63 0.35 -21.66
N VAL A 323 11.53 -0.70 -20.84
CA VAL A 323 11.01 -2.01 -21.24
C VAL A 323 10.06 -2.61 -20.19
N SER A 324 9.22 -3.52 -20.63
CA SER A 324 8.38 -4.37 -19.79
C SER A 324 8.95 -5.80 -19.79
N VAL A 325 9.05 -6.41 -18.63
CA VAL A 325 9.50 -7.79 -18.46
C VAL A 325 8.29 -8.69 -18.28
N ARG A 326 8.23 -9.78 -19.05
CA ARG A 326 7.20 -10.82 -18.90
C ARG A 326 7.86 -12.19 -18.87
N GLY A 327 7.26 -13.15 -18.17
CA GLY A 327 7.56 -14.56 -18.35
C GLY A 327 7.27 -14.99 -19.77
N LEU A 328 7.86 -16.12 -20.22
CA LEU A 328 7.74 -16.58 -21.59
C LEU A 328 6.32 -17.02 -21.95
N TYR A 329 5.56 -17.53 -21.00
CA TYR A 329 4.24 -18.15 -21.22
C TYR A 329 3.11 -17.56 -20.38
N GLY A 330 3.31 -16.46 -19.68
CA GLY A 330 2.24 -15.85 -18.89
C GLY A 330 2.68 -14.66 -18.08
N TYR A 331 1.97 -14.42 -16.96
CA TYR A 331 2.33 -13.33 -16.04
C TYR A 331 3.64 -13.67 -15.32
N VAL A 332 3.74 -14.90 -14.84
CA VAL A 332 4.95 -15.55 -14.30
C VAL A 332 4.84 -17.05 -14.55
N GLU A 333 5.92 -17.70 -14.94
CA GLU A 333 6.09 -19.14 -14.93
C GLU A 333 6.92 -19.61 -13.77
#